data_5c2e93d54536ff9c6a04a8c81bf46588
#
_entry.id   5c2e93d54536ff9c6a04a8c81bf46588
#
_cell.length_a   1.000
_cell.length_b   1.000
_cell.length_c   1.000
_cell.angle_alpha   90.00
_cell.angle_beta   90.00
_cell.angle_gamma   90.00
#
_symmetry.space_group_name_H-M   'P 1'
#
loop_
_entity.id
_entity.type
_entity.pdbx_description
1 polymer ?
#
loop_
_entity_poly.entity_id
_entity_poly.type
_entity_poly.pdbx_seq_one_letter_code
_entity_poly.pdbx_strand_id
1 'polypeptide(L)'
;DVVRSRGLGDVYKRQDKRGGNTVSPSIAVAIDKQLLTVDEAGSVTVAHRLQNGERWDAIIHMGLCEVCDSIRFETRAQNILDMRIPDNKGRQIRNQIIGDDNIFCNPNIVSAMRFPELESVEISTDAGTYLCNETYYRTLEAMSRTHPQNGSPVCFIHFPSPTKQSVEISIKILHEILSRLLYKPVIDVVGAVILDEDKFILAKRKSGKDMPGFWEFPGGKIESQESAELAVCRELKEEFGVSFVPIEIIAKHYHEYPNFSINLIIVEVSGEAQSLI
;
A
#
# COMPACT_ATOMS: atom_id res chain seq x y z
N ASP A 1 15.18 -8.16 -6.01
CA ASP A 1 14.19 -9.23 -5.78
C ASP A 1 12.80 -8.70 -6.12
N VAL A 2 12.02 -9.49 -6.82
CA VAL A 2 10.67 -9.15 -7.29
C VAL A 2 9.66 -10.08 -6.64
N VAL A 3 8.57 -9.53 -6.10
CA VAL A 3 7.58 -10.27 -5.33
C VAL A 3 6.30 -10.43 -6.13
N ARG A 4 5.85 -11.69 -6.33
CA ARG A 4 4.51 -12.03 -6.83
C ARG A 4 3.66 -12.57 -5.71
N SER A 5 2.43 -12.07 -5.52
CA SER A 5 1.42 -12.75 -4.71
C SER A 5 0.55 -13.64 -5.61
N ARG A 6 0.31 -14.86 -5.19
CA ARG A 6 -0.79 -15.71 -5.68
C ARG A 6 -1.69 -15.98 -4.50
N GLY A 7 -2.92 -15.50 -4.56
CA GLY A 7 -3.90 -15.76 -3.53
C GLY A 7 -4.19 -17.25 -3.38
N LEU A 8 -3.69 -17.86 -2.32
CA LEU A 8 -4.16 -19.13 -1.77
C LEU A 8 -3.78 -19.11 -0.28
N GLY A 9 -4.81 -19.14 0.57
CA GLY A 9 -4.67 -18.86 1.99
C GLY A 9 -4.02 -19.97 2.79
N ASP A 10 -3.07 -19.58 3.59
CA ASP A 10 -2.75 -20.21 4.86
C ASP A 10 -2.72 -19.14 5.95
N VAL A 11 -3.29 -19.44 7.10
CA VAL A 11 -3.64 -18.46 8.14
C VAL A 11 -2.45 -18.22 9.07
N TYR A 12 -1.85 -17.04 9.07
CA TYR A 12 -0.96 -16.59 10.13
C TYR A 12 -1.78 -15.92 11.24
N LYS A 13 -1.77 -16.48 12.44
CA LYS A 13 -2.34 -15.86 13.64
C LYS A 13 -1.34 -14.84 14.18
N ARG A 14 -1.61 -13.56 14.00
CA ARG A 14 -0.96 -12.49 14.75
C ARG A 14 -1.73 -12.30 16.05
N GLN A 15 -1.09 -12.54 17.20
CA GLN A 15 -1.65 -12.11 18.49
C GLN A 15 -1.46 -10.61 18.61
N ASP A 16 -2.56 -9.86 18.61
CA ASP A 16 -2.55 -8.49 19.06
C ASP A 16 -2.24 -8.47 20.56
N LYS A 17 -1.38 -7.53 20.99
CA LYS A 17 -1.01 -7.31 22.41
C LYS A 17 -2.21 -6.98 23.32
N ARG A 18 -3.42 -6.90 22.75
CA ARG A 18 -4.69 -6.64 23.47
C ARG A 18 -5.61 -7.86 23.59
N GLY A 19 -5.12 -9.07 23.27
CA GLY A 19 -5.85 -10.31 23.52
C GLY A 19 -7.03 -10.62 22.59
N GLY A 20 -7.21 -9.90 21.50
CA GLY A 20 -8.20 -10.18 20.47
C GLY A 20 -7.68 -11.14 19.42
N ASN A 21 -8.37 -12.27 19.21
CA ASN A 21 -8.11 -13.20 18.10
C ASN A 21 -8.61 -12.58 16.77
N THR A 22 -7.88 -11.67 16.18
CA THR A 22 -8.10 -11.27 14.78
C THR A 22 -7.40 -12.28 13.88
N VAL A 23 -8.19 -13.08 13.16
CA VAL A 23 -7.68 -13.94 12.09
C VAL A 23 -7.37 -13.04 10.90
N SER A 24 -6.12 -12.59 10.79
CA SER A 24 -5.66 -12.01 9.54
C SER A 24 -5.53 -13.13 8.51
N PRO A 25 -6.11 -12.99 7.32
CA PRO A 25 -5.85 -13.96 6.26
C PRO A 25 -4.36 -13.97 5.97
N SER A 26 -3.72 -15.14 5.97
CA SER A 26 -2.35 -15.26 5.53
C SER A 26 -2.32 -15.12 4.03
N ILE A 27 -1.55 -14.17 3.55
CA ILE A 27 -1.25 -14.03 2.13
C ILE A 27 -0.03 -14.91 1.85
N ALA A 28 -0.21 -15.95 1.03
CA ALA A 28 0.94 -16.69 0.51
C ALA A 28 1.67 -15.79 -0.50
N VAL A 29 2.89 -15.38 -0.16
CA VAL A 29 3.72 -14.54 -1.02
C VAL A 29 4.64 -15.43 -1.85
N ALA A 30 4.48 -15.43 -3.17
CA ALA A 30 5.44 -16.01 -4.10
C ALA A 30 6.51 -14.96 -4.42
N ILE A 31 7.77 -15.28 -4.12
CA ILE A 31 8.90 -14.38 -4.37
C ILE A 31 9.59 -14.80 -5.66
N ASP A 32 9.61 -13.88 -6.65
CA ASP A 32 10.43 -13.96 -7.84
C ASP A 32 11.76 -13.24 -7.57
N LYS A 33 12.83 -14.01 -7.34
CA LYS A 33 14.15 -13.46 -7.01
C LYS A 33 15.00 -13.34 -8.25
N GLN A 34 15.60 -12.17 -8.45
CA GLN A 34 16.53 -11.93 -9.53
C GLN A 34 17.79 -11.19 -9.02
N LEU A 35 18.95 -11.79 -9.20
CA LEU A 35 20.21 -11.10 -9.01
C LEU A 35 20.50 -10.29 -10.28
N LEU A 36 20.59 -8.98 -10.15
CA LEU A 36 20.92 -8.07 -11.23
C LEU A 36 22.45 -7.96 -11.35
N THR A 37 22.93 -7.93 -12.59
CA THR A 37 24.34 -7.65 -12.86
C THR A 37 24.65 -6.18 -12.55
N VAL A 38 25.89 -5.91 -12.12
CA VAL A 38 26.34 -4.55 -11.79
C VAL A 38 26.84 -3.87 -13.08
N ASP A 39 25.90 -3.67 -14.00
CA ASP A 39 26.11 -3.05 -15.33
C ASP A 39 24.78 -2.50 -15.87
N GLU A 40 24.83 -1.87 -17.04
CA GLU A 40 23.64 -1.32 -17.70
C GLU A 40 22.55 -2.36 -17.96
N ALA A 41 22.94 -3.58 -18.38
CA ALA A 41 21.97 -4.64 -18.65
C ALA A 41 21.19 -5.02 -17.38
N GLY A 42 21.86 -5.08 -16.23
CA GLY A 42 21.20 -5.28 -14.94
C GLY A 42 20.26 -4.15 -14.57
N SER A 43 20.67 -2.89 -14.78
CA SER A 43 19.87 -1.72 -14.39
C SER A 43 18.55 -1.60 -15.15
N VAL A 44 18.44 -2.09 -16.38
CA VAL A 44 17.22 -2.03 -17.19
C VAL A 44 16.38 -3.32 -17.16
N THR A 45 16.86 -4.38 -16.53
CA THR A 45 16.22 -5.71 -16.60
C THR A 45 14.77 -5.70 -16.16
N VAL A 46 14.46 -5.16 -14.99
CA VAL A 46 13.09 -5.15 -14.45
C VAL A 46 12.19 -4.22 -15.25
N ALA A 47 12.70 -3.07 -15.68
CA ALA A 47 11.98 -2.15 -16.55
C ALA A 47 11.56 -2.83 -17.89
N HIS A 48 12.47 -3.56 -18.52
CA HIS A 48 12.15 -4.32 -19.74
C HIS A 48 11.11 -5.42 -19.49
N ARG A 49 11.18 -6.14 -18.38
CA ARG A 49 10.19 -7.16 -18.03
C ARG A 49 8.79 -6.53 -17.86
N LEU A 50 8.69 -5.37 -17.21
CA LEU A 50 7.43 -4.59 -17.09
C LEU A 50 6.90 -4.18 -18.46
N GLN A 51 7.76 -3.66 -19.34
CA GLN A 51 7.41 -3.25 -20.71
C GLN A 51 6.93 -4.44 -21.55
N ASN A 52 7.50 -5.62 -21.32
CA ASN A 52 7.09 -6.88 -21.97
C ASN A 52 5.83 -7.51 -21.37
N GLY A 53 5.17 -6.85 -20.44
CA GLY A 53 3.88 -7.28 -19.91
C GLY A 53 3.95 -8.10 -18.63
N GLU A 54 5.12 -8.34 -18.04
CA GLU A 54 5.19 -9.00 -16.74
C GLU A 54 4.62 -8.11 -15.63
N ARG A 55 4.04 -8.73 -14.60
CA ARG A 55 3.34 -8.03 -13.50
C ARG A 55 3.69 -8.67 -12.17
N TRP A 56 3.80 -7.83 -11.17
CA TRP A 56 4.04 -8.19 -9.77
C TRP A 56 3.17 -7.31 -8.87
N ASP A 57 2.78 -7.81 -7.72
CA ASP A 57 2.00 -7.03 -6.73
C ASP A 57 2.88 -6.01 -6.00
N ALA A 58 4.19 -6.24 -5.92
CA ALA A 58 5.18 -5.28 -5.46
C ALA A 58 6.54 -5.57 -6.09
N ILE A 59 7.35 -4.54 -6.27
CA ILE A 59 8.74 -4.65 -6.73
C ILE A 59 9.64 -4.01 -5.67
N ILE A 60 10.57 -4.79 -5.13
CA ILE A 60 11.56 -4.31 -4.16
C ILE A 60 12.95 -4.52 -4.75
N HIS A 61 13.62 -3.42 -5.04
CA HIS A 61 15.04 -3.44 -5.31
C HIS A 61 15.82 -3.39 -4.00
N MET A 62 16.90 -4.13 -3.94
CA MET A 62 17.79 -4.17 -2.78
C MET A 62 19.23 -3.93 -3.21
N GLY A 63 19.90 -3.05 -2.51
CA GLY A 63 21.31 -2.73 -2.71
C GLY A 63 22.10 -2.76 -1.41
N LEU A 64 23.38 -3.11 -1.52
CA LEU A 64 24.32 -2.97 -0.41
C LEU A 64 24.83 -1.53 -0.34
N CYS A 65 24.81 -0.95 0.86
CA CYS A 65 25.37 0.37 1.12
C CYS A 65 26.47 0.23 2.19
N GLU A 66 27.71 0.23 1.78
CA GLU A 66 28.87 0.08 2.70
C GLU A 66 29.04 1.26 3.66
N VAL A 67 28.58 2.44 3.25
CA VAL A 67 28.68 3.68 4.04
C VAL A 67 27.49 3.89 4.97
N CYS A 68 26.38 3.20 4.75
CA CYS A 68 25.18 3.33 5.58
C CYS A 68 25.39 2.65 6.93
N ASP A 69 24.81 3.24 7.99
CA ASP A 69 24.80 2.65 9.35
C ASP A 69 23.42 2.06 9.68
N SER A 70 22.40 2.39 8.91
CA SER A 70 21.01 1.88 9.03
C SER A 70 20.46 1.47 7.68
N ILE A 71 19.38 0.70 7.69
CA ILE A 71 18.60 0.41 6.48
C ILE A 71 17.99 1.71 5.98
N ARG A 72 18.09 1.97 4.67
CA ARG A 72 17.50 3.13 4.01
C ARG A 72 16.41 2.71 3.06
N PHE A 73 15.24 3.30 3.25
CA PHE A 73 14.13 3.21 2.32
C PHE A 73 14.15 4.43 1.41
N GLU A 74 14.52 4.20 0.14
CA GLU A 74 14.68 5.28 -0.84
C GLU A 74 13.33 5.69 -1.40
N THR A 75 13.00 6.97 -1.27
CA THR A 75 11.70 7.52 -1.72
C THR A 75 11.78 8.22 -3.07
N ARG A 76 13.00 8.44 -3.58
CA ARG A 76 13.24 9.18 -4.82
C ARG A 76 14.35 8.54 -5.62
N ALA A 77 14.12 8.34 -6.92
CA ALA A 77 15.15 8.10 -7.91
C ALA A 77 15.51 9.45 -8.57
N GLN A 78 16.80 9.75 -8.64
CA GLN A 78 17.32 10.99 -9.18
C GLN A 78 17.46 10.92 -10.70
N ASN A 79 17.10 11.99 -11.40
CA ASN A 79 17.23 12.11 -12.84
C ASN A 79 18.70 12.40 -13.26
N ILE A 80 19.62 11.67 -12.70
CA ILE A 80 21.05 11.83 -13.01
C ILE A 80 21.79 10.50 -12.83
N LEU A 81 22.74 10.26 -13.71
CA LEU A 81 23.75 9.21 -13.60
C LEU A 81 25.12 9.87 -13.57
N ASP A 82 25.81 9.74 -12.43
CA ASP A 82 27.18 10.21 -12.24
C ASP A 82 28.01 9.14 -11.51
N MET A 83 28.57 8.25 -12.31
CA MET A 83 29.24 7.06 -11.84
C MET A 83 30.67 7.38 -11.39
N ARG A 84 30.90 7.38 -10.06
CA ARG A 84 32.22 7.63 -9.49
C ARG A 84 33.27 6.62 -9.97
N ILE A 85 32.87 5.36 -10.16
CA ILE A 85 33.68 4.25 -10.66
C ILE A 85 32.99 3.61 -11.85
N PRO A 86 33.68 2.94 -12.76
CA PRO A 86 33.07 2.18 -13.85
C PRO A 86 32.24 1.01 -13.31
N ASP A 87 31.26 0.57 -14.10
CA ASP A 87 30.52 -0.66 -13.86
C ASP A 87 31.36 -1.91 -14.24
N ASN A 88 30.79 -3.10 -14.05
CA ASN A 88 31.50 -4.36 -14.35
C ASN A 88 31.79 -4.59 -15.85
N LYS A 89 31.26 -3.74 -16.75
CA LYS A 89 31.54 -3.73 -18.18
C LYS A 89 32.45 -2.57 -18.60
N GLY A 90 32.90 -1.78 -17.64
CA GLY A 90 33.77 -0.62 -17.88
C GLY A 90 33.02 0.64 -18.29
N ARG A 91 31.66 0.65 -18.27
CA ARG A 91 30.88 1.87 -18.54
C ARG A 91 31.02 2.82 -17.36
N GLN A 92 31.42 4.05 -17.65
CA GLN A 92 31.48 5.12 -16.67
C GLN A 92 30.85 6.39 -17.24
N ILE A 93 29.69 6.74 -16.73
CA ILE A 93 28.91 7.91 -17.13
C ILE A 93 29.17 9.03 -16.13
N ARG A 94 29.24 10.28 -16.61
CA ARG A 94 29.42 11.47 -15.77
C ARG A 94 28.35 12.50 -16.06
N ASN A 95 27.65 12.94 -15.01
CA ASN A 95 26.66 14.02 -15.04
C ASN A 95 25.64 13.90 -16.20
N GLN A 96 25.19 12.68 -16.51
CA GLN A 96 24.21 12.46 -17.57
C GLN A 96 22.80 12.48 -16.98
N ILE A 97 21.95 13.29 -17.58
CA ILE A 97 20.49 13.26 -17.36
C ILE A 97 19.92 12.00 -18.01
N ILE A 98 19.10 11.25 -17.30
CA ILE A 98 18.60 9.94 -17.72
C ILE A 98 17.10 9.91 -18.06
N GLY A 99 16.38 10.99 -17.81
CA GLY A 99 14.97 11.18 -18.15
C GLY A 99 14.56 12.65 -18.03
N ASP A 100 13.29 12.90 -17.75
CA ASP A 100 12.76 14.27 -17.69
C ASP A 100 12.97 14.90 -16.30
N ASP A 101 12.50 14.24 -15.25
CA ASP A 101 12.52 14.72 -13.86
C ASP A 101 12.91 13.61 -12.87
N ASN A 102 13.16 13.99 -11.62
CA ASN A 102 13.26 13.01 -10.53
C ASN A 102 11.94 12.26 -10.35
N ILE A 103 12.00 10.96 -10.10
CA ILE A 103 10.80 10.14 -9.89
C ILE A 103 10.71 9.74 -8.43
N PHE A 104 9.56 9.98 -7.81
CA PHE A 104 9.27 9.57 -6.44
C PHE A 104 8.47 8.27 -6.42
N CYS A 105 8.72 7.45 -5.41
CA CYS A 105 7.81 6.34 -5.13
C CYS A 105 6.43 6.87 -4.71
N ASN A 106 5.43 5.99 -4.74
CA ASN A 106 4.07 6.36 -4.34
C ASN A 106 4.07 6.89 -2.88
N PRO A 107 3.49 8.08 -2.61
CA PRO A 107 3.44 8.66 -1.25
C PRO A 107 2.79 7.76 -0.20
N ASN A 108 1.85 6.92 -0.59
CA ASN A 108 1.20 5.97 0.31
C ASN A 108 2.18 4.91 0.84
N ILE A 109 3.18 4.52 0.03
CA ILE A 109 4.25 3.62 0.46
C ILE A 109 5.07 4.28 1.56
N VAL A 110 5.43 5.55 1.39
CA VAL A 110 6.20 6.31 2.40
C VAL A 110 5.43 6.42 3.70
N SER A 111 4.12 6.69 3.62
CA SER A 111 3.24 6.74 4.80
C SER A 111 3.17 5.39 5.50
N ALA A 112 3.12 4.29 4.76
CA ALA A 112 3.13 2.93 5.30
C ALA A 112 4.46 2.56 5.98
N MET A 113 5.57 3.25 5.69
CA MET A 113 6.88 3.02 6.31
C MET A 113 7.09 3.83 7.60
N ARG A 114 6.20 4.76 7.95
CA ARG A 114 6.30 5.61 9.16
C ARG A 114 5.59 4.99 10.36
N PHE A 115 6.11 3.87 10.86
CA PHE A 115 5.57 3.16 12.02
C PHE A 115 6.68 2.84 13.02
N PRO A 116 6.36 2.73 14.33
CA PRO A 116 7.34 2.45 15.37
C PRO A 116 8.18 1.19 15.12
N GLU A 117 7.60 0.16 14.50
CA GLU A 117 8.31 -1.10 14.19
C GLU A 117 9.41 -0.91 13.14
N LEU A 118 9.41 0.22 12.41
CA LEU A 118 10.39 0.59 11.41
C LEU A 118 11.21 1.83 11.79
N GLU A 119 11.24 2.22 13.07
CA GLU A 119 12.04 3.36 13.54
C GLU A 119 13.54 3.27 13.19
N SER A 120 14.06 2.04 13.03
CA SER A 120 15.44 1.81 12.61
C SER A 120 15.64 1.96 11.09
N VAL A 121 14.60 2.23 10.32
CA VAL A 121 14.67 2.44 8.88
C VAL A 121 14.68 3.94 8.59
N GLU A 122 15.77 4.40 8.00
CA GLU A 122 15.91 5.78 7.54
C GLU A 122 15.10 5.98 6.26
N ILE A 123 14.21 6.99 6.24
CA ILE A 123 13.53 7.42 5.01
C ILE A 123 14.47 8.37 4.27
N SER A 124 14.98 7.92 3.13
CA SER A 124 15.96 8.64 2.32
C SER A 124 15.36 9.18 1.02
N THR A 125 15.87 10.29 0.56
CA THR A 125 15.56 10.88 -0.76
C THR A 125 16.75 10.83 -1.71
N ASP A 126 17.74 10.00 -1.40
CA ASP A 126 19.00 9.95 -2.13
C ASP A 126 19.50 8.51 -2.34
N ALA A 127 18.99 7.89 -3.41
CA ALA A 127 19.45 6.56 -3.87
C ALA A 127 20.86 6.57 -4.50
N GLY A 128 21.57 7.68 -4.39
CA GLY A 128 22.87 7.90 -5.03
C GLY A 128 22.76 8.28 -6.51
N THR A 129 23.84 8.14 -7.24
CA THR A 129 23.92 8.47 -8.68
C THR A 129 24.58 7.36 -9.51
N TYR A 130 24.59 6.17 -8.96
CA TYR A 130 25.18 4.97 -9.59
C TYR A 130 24.08 4.00 -10.04
N LEU A 131 24.41 2.75 -10.28
CA LEU A 131 23.51 1.72 -10.81
C LEU A 131 22.26 1.48 -9.95
N CYS A 132 22.35 1.63 -8.63
CA CYS A 132 21.17 1.54 -7.73
C CYS A 132 20.11 2.56 -8.12
N ASN A 133 20.53 3.82 -8.30
CA ASN A 133 19.68 4.89 -8.76
C ASN A 133 19.13 4.64 -10.19
N GLU A 134 20.00 4.19 -11.11
CA GLU A 134 19.58 3.89 -12.48
C GLU A 134 18.52 2.78 -12.51
N THR A 135 18.74 1.68 -11.78
CA THR A 135 17.78 0.56 -11.66
C THR A 135 16.43 1.04 -11.12
N TYR A 136 16.48 1.83 -10.06
CA TYR A 136 15.27 2.36 -9.44
C TYR A 136 14.53 3.32 -10.37
N TYR A 137 15.26 4.24 -11.00
CA TYR A 137 14.72 5.20 -11.96
C TYR A 137 14.01 4.49 -13.12
N ARG A 138 14.71 3.57 -13.80
CA ARG A 138 14.18 2.83 -14.96
C ARG A 138 12.94 2.03 -14.62
N THR A 139 12.90 1.43 -13.43
CA THR A 139 11.75 0.65 -12.99
C THR A 139 10.54 1.55 -12.68
N LEU A 140 10.73 2.66 -11.97
CA LEU A 140 9.68 3.63 -11.69
C LEU A 140 9.13 4.25 -12.98
N GLU A 141 10.00 4.62 -13.91
CA GLU A 141 9.63 5.16 -15.21
C GLU A 141 8.81 4.15 -16.02
N ALA A 142 9.26 2.89 -16.10
CA ALA A 142 8.53 1.82 -16.77
C ALA A 142 7.16 1.57 -16.12
N MET A 143 7.08 1.57 -14.79
CA MET A 143 5.83 1.40 -14.05
C MET A 143 4.86 2.54 -14.35
N SER A 144 5.29 3.79 -14.32
CA SER A 144 4.44 4.94 -14.60
C SER A 144 3.89 4.95 -16.04
N ARG A 145 4.69 4.49 -17.00
CA ARG A 145 4.29 4.41 -18.42
C ARG A 145 3.33 3.24 -18.69
N THR A 146 3.54 2.09 -18.05
CA THR A 146 2.73 0.89 -18.28
C THR A 146 1.46 0.85 -17.41
N HIS A 147 1.46 1.52 -16.24
CA HIS A 147 0.36 1.54 -15.26
C HIS A 147 0.19 2.92 -14.63
N PRO A 148 -0.25 3.94 -15.37
CA PRO A 148 -0.26 5.33 -14.91
C PRO A 148 -1.20 5.58 -13.71
N GLN A 149 -2.22 4.75 -13.51
CA GLN A 149 -3.21 4.96 -12.44
C GLN A 149 -3.14 3.94 -11.30
N ASN A 150 -2.74 2.70 -11.58
CA ASN A 150 -2.81 1.57 -10.63
C ASN A 150 -1.53 0.73 -10.64
N GLY A 151 -0.38 1.38 -10.74
CA GLY A 151 0.91 0.66 -10.70
C GLY A 151 1.20 0.03 -9.35
N SER A 152 1.75 -1.16 -9.37
CA SER A 152 2.22 -1.84 -8.16
C SER A 152 3.30 -1.00 -7.46
N PRO A 153 3.40 -1.08 -6.13
CA PRO A 153 4.44 -0.37 -5.41
C PRO A 153 5.84 -0.80 -5.88
N VAL A 154 6.67 0.20 -6.19
CA VAL A 154 8.09 0.02 -6.50
C VAL A 154 8.90 0.77 -5.47
N CYS A 155 9.81 0.11 -4.80
CA CYS A 155 10.70 0.73 -3.84
C CYS A 155 12.14 0.22 -3.97
N PHE A 156 13.07 0.98 -3.40
CA PHE A 156 14.46 0.61 -3.30
C PHE A 156 14.89 0.66 -1.83
N ILE A 157 15.58 -0.39 -1.38
CA ILE A 157 16.07 -0.50 -0.01
C ILE A 157 17.59 -0.70 -0.05
N HIS A 158 18.31 0.20 0.58
CA HIS A 158 19.72 0.01 0.86
C HIS A 158 19.92 -0.66 2.22
N PHE A 159 20.64 -1.75 2.22
CA PHE A 159 21.05 -2.46 3.45
C PHE A 159 22.50 -2.11 3.80
N PRO A 160 22.80 -1.84 5.07
CA PRO A 160 24.17 -1.67 5.52
C PRO A 160 24.92 -3.00 5.41
N SER A 161 26.27 -2.92 5.49
CA SER A 161 27.12 -4.11 5.52
C SER A 161 26.72 -5.06 6.66
N PRO A 162 26.79 -6.39 6.46
CA PRO A 162 26.56 -7.37 7.53
C PRO A 162 27.44 -7.20 8.77
N THR A 163 28.55 -6.47 8.65
CA THR A 163 29.43 -6.10 9.77
C THR A 163 28.84 -4.98 10.64
N LYS A 164 27.92 -4.17 10.08
CA LYS A 164 27.24 -3.08 10.79
C LYS A 164 25.85 -3.48 11.29
N GLN A 165 25.16 -4.34 10.57
CA GLN A 165 23.82 -4.82 10.93
C GLN A 165 23.66 -6.28 10.57
N SER A 166 23.13 -7.09 11.51
CA SER A 166 22.97 -8.51 11.26
C SER A 166 21.94 -8.80 10.15
N VAL A 167 22.18 -9.88 9.43
CA VAL A 167 21.30 -10.35 8.36
C VAL A 167 19.92 -10.70 8.89
N GLU A 168 19.82 -11.27 10.10
CA GLU A 168 18.57 -11.64 10.74
C GLU A 168 17.69 -10.41 11.02
N ILE A 169 18.29 -9.30 11.47
CA ILE A 169 17.57 -8.03 11.66
C ILE A 169 17.10 -7.49 10.31
N SER A 170 17.96 -7.51 9.31
CA SER A 170 17.62 -7.07 7.96
C SER A 170 16.45 -7.86 7.36
N ILE A 171 16.43 -9.18 7.57
CA ILE A 171 15.32 -10.05 7.14
C ILE A 171 14.03 -9.71 7.88
N LYS A 172 14.06 -9.48 9.20
CA LYS A 172 12.86 -9.08 9.96
C LYS A 172 12.28 -7.77 9.47
N ILE A 173 13.14 -6.78 9.22
CA ILE A 173 12.72 -5.48 8.69
C ILE A 173 12.15 -5.64 7.27
N LEU A 174 12.79 -6.44 6.42
CA LEU A 174 12.28 -6.72 5.07
C LEU A 174 10.89 -7.38 5.12
N HIS A 175 10.67 -8.33 6.02
CA HIS A 175 9.36 -8.95 6.21
C HIS A 175 8.30 -7.94 6.66
N GLU A 176 8.66 -7.01 7.54
CA GLU A 176 7.72 -5.95 7.96
C GLU A 176 7.39 -5.00 6.81
N ILE A 177 8.38 -4.59 6.02
CA ILE A 177 8.19 -3.78 4.81
C ILE A 177 7.29 -4.51 3.81
N LEU A 178 7.56 -5.78 3.52
CA LEU A 178 6.74 -6.60 2.62
C LEU A 178 5.30 -6.70 3.10
N SER A 179 5.10 -6.94 4.40
CA SER A 179 3.76 -6.99 4.98
C SER A 179 2.98 -5.70 4.73
N ARG A 180 3.63 -4.55 4.86
CA ARG A 180 2.99 -3.24 4.66
C ARG A 180 2.75 -2.90 3.20
N LEU A 181 3.59 -3.35 2.30
CA LEU A 181 3.41 -3.16 0.86
C LEU A 181 2.29 -4.03 0.28
N LEU A 182 2.13 -5.25 0.80
CA LEU A 182 1.21 -6.25 0.27
C LEU A 182 -0.09 -6.37 1.07
N TYR A 183 -0.09 -5.95 2.33
CA TYR A 183 -1.28 -5.98 3.17
C TYR A 183 -2.17 -4.79 2.88
N LYS A 184 -3.36 -5.07 2.34
CA LYS A 184 -4.43 -4.09 2.24
C LYS A 184 -5.35 -4.25 3.45
N PRO A 185 -5.48 -3.24 4.33
CA PRO A 185 -6.42 -3.33 5.44
C PRO A 185 -7.84 -3.52 4.90
N VAL A 186 -8.57 -4.44 5.48
CA VAL A 186 -10.01 -4.59 5.24
C VAL A 186 -10.73 -3.76 6.29
N ILE A 187 -11.54 -2.82 5.84
CA ILE A 187 -12.31 -1.93 6.69
C ILE A 187 -13.76 -2.40 6.65
N ASP A 188 -14.29 -2.80 7.79
CA ASP A 188 -15.70 -3.10 7.92
C ASP A 188 -16.50 -1.78 7.98
N VAL A 189 -17.49 -1.66 7.10
CA VAL A 189 -18.32 -0.45 6.93
C VAL A 189 -19.78 -0.86 6.91
N VAL A 190 -20.62 -0.11 7.59
CA VAL A 190 -22.07 -0.26 7.51
C VAL A 190 -22.70 0.82 6.66
N GLY A 191 -23.77 0.47 5.94
CA GLY A 191 -24.67 1.39 5.28
C GLY A 191 -26.10 1.09 5.70
N ALA A 192 -26.87 2.13 5.99
CA ALA A 192 -28.28 2.01 6.38
C ALA A 192 -29.20 2.09 5.18
N VAL A 193 -30.13 1.16 5.08
CA VAL A 193 -31.33 1.32 4.24
C VAL A 193 -32.45 1.80 5.13
N ILE A 194 -32.83 3.06 4.93
CA ILE A 194 -33.94 3.73 5.61
C ILE A 194 -35.06 3.85 4.57
N LEU A 195 -36.18 3.15 4.79
CA LEU A 195 -37.33 3.19 3.89
C LEU A 195 -38.29 4.30 4.30
N ASP A 196 -38.78 5.05 3.31
CA ASP A 196 -39.84 6.02 3.40
C ASP A 196 -40.87 5.70 2.29
N GLU A 197 -41.90 4.99 2.65
CA GLU A 197 -42.87 4.37 1.72
C GLU A 197 -42.16 3.48 0.68
N ASP A 198 -42.20 3.84 -0.61
CA ASP A 198 -41.55 3.12 -1.72
C ASP A 198 -40.17 3.67 -2.08
N LYS A 199 -39.58 4.51 -1.23
CA LYS A 199 -38.28 5.18 -1.45
C LYS A 199 -37.30 4.86 -0.32
N PHE A 200 -36.03 4.99 -0.61
CA PHE A 200 -34.98 4.91 0.40
C PHE A 200 -34.19 6.24 0.45
N ILE A 201 -33.67 6.55 1.62
CA ILE A 201 -32.93 7.77 1.88
C ILE A 201 -31.47 7.54 1.54
N LEU A 202 -30.88 8.46 0.78
CA LEU A 202 -29.44 8.53 0.51
C LEU A 202 -28.88 9.86 1.03
N ALA A 203 -27.65 9.81 1.56
CA ALA A 203 -26.90 10.98 1.92
C ALA A 203 -26.00 11.46 0.78
N LYS A 204 -25.86 12.77 0.62
CA LYS A 204 -24.95 13.35 -0.37
C LYS A 204 -23.63 13.73 0.29
N ARG A 205 -22.51 13.21 -0.22
CA ARG A 205 -21.17 13.47 0.30
C ARG A 205 -20.83 14.96 0.21
N LYS A 206 -20.39 15.53 1.31
CA LYS A 206 -20.02 16.95 1.43
C LYS A 206 -18.69 17.23 0.70
N SER A 207 -18.50 18.50 0.30
CA SER A 207 -17.21 19.00 -0.17
C SER A 207 -16.14 18.83 0.92
N GLY A 208 -14.93 18.36 0.53
CA GLY A 208 -13.83 18.10 1.47
C GLY A 208 -13.70 16.64 1.94
N LYS A 209 -14.65 15.76 1.58
CA LYS A 209 -14.52 14.30 1.69
C LYS A 209 -14.12 13.71 0.32
N ASP A 210 -13.63 12.46 0.32
CA ASP A 210 -13.39 11.72 -0.93
C ASP A 210 -14.69 11.60 -1.74
N MET A 211 -14.61 11.75 -3.06
CA MET A 211 -15.74 11.68 -4.00
C MET A 211 -16.89 12.63 -3.64
N PRO A 212 -16.66 13.96 -3.57
CA PRO A 212 -17.71 14.92 -3.19
C PRO A 212 -18.86 14.93 -4.19
N GLY A 213 -20.10 15.08 -3.69
CA GLY A 213 -21.31 15.16 -4.50
C GLY A 213 -21.92 13.81 -4.92
N PHE A 214 -21.25 12.68 -4.64
CA PHE A 214 -21.83 11.35 -4.82
C PHE A 214 -22.88 11.06 -3.73
N TRP A 215 -23.84 10.19 -4.08
CA TRP A 215 -24.87 9.71 -3.17
C TRP A 215 -24.42 8.38 -2.57
N GLU A 216 -24.63 8.21 -1.28
CA GLU A 216 -24.26 7.01 -0.52
C GLU A 216 -25.34 6.64 0.49
N PHE A 217 -25.36 5.38 0.90
CA PHE A 217 -26.14 5.00 2.08
C PHE A 217 -25.54 5.67 3.32
N PRO A 218 -26.36 6.27 4.19
CA PRO A 218 -25.89 6.79 5.46
C PRO A 218 -25.20 5.69 6.27
N GLY A 219 -24.10 6.00 6.96
CA GLY A 219 -23.36 5.02 7.74
C GLY A 219 -21.88 5.36 7.85
N GLY A 220 -21.09 4.38 8.32
CA GLY A 220 -19.67 4.60 8.55
C GLY A 220 -18.92 3.34 8.93
N LYS A 221 -17.77 3.49 9.59
CA LYS A 221 -16.91 2.37 9.97
C LYS A 221 -17.46 1.63 11.19
N ILE A 222 -17.34 0.32 11.18
CA ILE A 222 -17.58 -0.51 12.37
C ILE A 222 -16.38 -0.38 13.30
N GLU A 223 -16.61 -0.06 14.56
CA GLU A 223 -15.56 0.03 15.56
C GLU A 223 -15.17 -1.35 16.11
N SER A 224 -14.02 -1.40 16.81
CA SER A 224 -13.55 -2.67 17.40
C SER A 224 -14.56 -3.20 18.42
N GLN A 225 -14.96 -4.47 18.27
CA GLN A 225 -15.94 -5.17 19.11
C GLN A 225 -17.41 -4.69 18.95
N GLU A 226 -17.68 -3.91 17.94
CA GLU A 226 -19.04 -3.47 17.61
C GLU A 226 -19.68 -4.40 16.57
N SER A 227 -20.97 -4.71 16.71
CA SER A 227 -21.72 -5.39 15.65
C SER A 227 -22.17 -4.42 14.57
N ALA A 228 -22.49 -4.91 13.37
CA ALA A 228 -22.99 -4.08 12.27
C ALA A 228 -24.26 -3.34 12.64
N GLU A 229 -25.14 -4.00 13.39
CA GLU A 229 -26.41 -3.42 13.87
C GLU A 229 -26.20 -2.27 14.87
N LEU A 230 -25.20 -2.40 15.75
CA LEU A 230 -24.84 -1.32 16.69
C LEU A 230 -24.16 -0.17 15.97
N ALA A 231 -23.25 -0.48 15.06
CA ALA A 231 -22.51 0.50 14.28
C ALA A 231 -23.46 1.38 13.45
N VAL A 232 -24.43 0.79 12.75
CA VAL A 232 -25.36 1.55 11.93
C VAL A 232 -26.22 2.49 12.77
N CYS A 233 -26.66 2.05 13.95
CA CYS A 233 -27.43 2.89 14.87
C CYS A 233 -26.60 4.05 15.44
N ARG A 234 -25.32 3.79 15.80
CA ARG A 234 -24.39 4.82 16.27
C ARG A 234 -24.14 5.87 15.19
N GLU A 235 -23.75 5.43 13.98
CA GLU A 235 -23.48 6.33 12.86
C GLU A 235 -24.68 7.22 12.49
N LEU A 236 -25.88 6.63 12.42
CA LEU A 236 -27.11 7.41 12.14
C LEU A 236 -27.41 8.42 13.24
N LYS A 237 -27.16 8.07 14.50
CA LYS A 237 -27.34 8.98 15.62
C LYS A 237 -26.31 10.12 15.60
N GLU A 238 -25.05 9.83 15.23
CA GLU A 238 -23.99 10.82 15.10
C GLU A 238 -24.21 11.77 13.92
N GLU A 239 -24.66 11.24 12.76
CA GLU A 239 -24.84 12.03 11.55
C GLU A 239 -26.15 12.84 11.55
N PHE A 240 -27.23 12.28 12.07
CA PHE A 240 -28.56 12.86 11.97
C PHE A 240 -29.20 13.22 13.32
N GLY A 241 -28.63 12.79 14.44
CA GLY A 241 -29.21 13.02 15.76
C GLY A 241 -30.43 12.18 16.09
N VAL A 242 -30.84 11.27 15.20
CA VAL A 242 -32.05 10.43 15.30
C VAL A 242 -31.67 9.00 15.64
N SER A 243 -32.47 8.34 16.49
CA SER A 243 -32.26 6.93 16.84
C SER A 243 -33.07 6.02 15.94
N PHE A 244 -32.41 5.04 15.34
CA PHE A 244 -33.01 3.99 14.52
C PHE A 244 -32.86 2.63 15.20
N VAL A 245 -33.71 1.70 14.85
CA VAL A 245 -33.66 0.31 15.29
C VAL A 245 -33.28 -0.59 14.10
N PRO A 246 -32.24 -1.42 14.22
CA PRO A 246 -31.87 -2.32 13.15
C PRO A 246 -32.90 -3.43 12.99
N ILE A 247 -33.25 -3.77 11.74
CA ILE A 247 -34.19 -4.85 11.40
C ILE A 247 -33.41 -6.09 11.01
N GLU A 248 -32.66 -6.02 9.91
CA GLU A 248 -31.87 -7.15 9.41
C GLU A 248 -30.71 -6.69 8.52
N ILE A 249 -29.70 -7.57 8.38
CA ILE A 249 -28.63 -7.39 7.39
C ILE A 249 -29.13 -7.90 6.04
N ILE A 250 -29.37 -6.99 5.09
CA ILE A 250 -29.92 -7.33 3.78
C ILE A 250 -28.88 -7.63 2.71
N ALA A 251 -27.63 -7.14 2.87
CA ALA A 251 -26.57 -7.42 1.92
C ALA A 251 -25.17 -7.33 2.57
N LYS A 252 -24.21 -8.05 1.98
CA LYS A 252 -22.79 -7.91 2.26
C LYS A 252 -22.05 -7.85 0.93
N HIS A 253 -21.16 -6.88 0.78
CA HIS A 253 -20.40 -6.67 -0.44
C HIS A 253 -18.94 -6.38 -0.12
N TYR A 254 -18.02 -7.12 -0.72
CA TYR A 254 -16.59 -6.88 -0.62
C TYR A 254 -16.13 -6.09 -1.85
N HIS A 255 -15.37 -5.02 -1.62
CA HIS A 255 -14.81 -4.21 -2.71
C HIS A 255 -13.34 -3.86 -2.42
N GLU A 256 -12.50 -4.01 -3.43
CA GLU A 256 -11.07 -3.70 -3.35
C GLU A 256 -10.79 -2.33 -3.96
N TYR A 257 -10.16 -1.46 -3.15
CA TYR A 257 -9.50 -0.25 -3.61
C TYR A 257 -7.98 -0.49 -3.73
N PRO A 258 -7.23 0.39 -4.40
CA PRO A 258 -5.77 0.22 -4.53
C PRO A 258 -5.03 0.04 -3.20
N ASN A 259 -5.42 0.77 -2.14
CA ASN A 259 -4.71 0.83 -0.87
C ASN A 259 -5.43 0.17 0.31
N PHE A 260 -6.69 -0.21 0.15
CA PHE A 260 -7.51 -0.86 1.18
C PHE A 260 -8.66 -1.60 0.53
N SER A 261 -9.31 -2.45 1.29
CA SER A 261 -10.57 -3.09 0.89
C SER A 261 -11.66 -2.74 1.87
N ILE A 262 -12.89 -2.73 1.43
CA ILE A 262 -14.04 -2.58 2.30
C ILE A 262 -14.89 -3.85 2.30
N ASN A 263 -15.40 -4.19 3.48
CA ASN A 263 -16.48 -5.14 3.64
C ASN A 263 -17.73 -4.33 4.02
N LEU A 264 -18.55 -4.00 3.02
CA LEU A 264 -19.75 -3.21 3.19
C LEU A 264 -20.89 -4.11 3.64
N ILE A 265 -21.47 -3.80 4.80
CA ILE A 265 -22.62 -4.49 5.37
C ILE A 265 -23.81 -3.55 5.32
N ILE A 266 -24.84 -3.91 4.58
CA ILE A 266 -26.05 -3.13 4.43
C ILE A 266 -27.09 -3.64 5.43
N VAL A 267 -27.57 -2.74 6.28
CA VAL A 267 -28.52 -3.02 7.34
C VAL A 267 -29.82 -2.24 7.07
N GLU A 268 -30.93 -2.92 7.03
CA GLU A 268 -32.24 -2.27 7.05
C GLU A 268 -32.55 -1.77 8.47
N VAL A 269 -33.02 -0.54 8.57
CA VAL A 269 -33.35 0.08 9.86
C VAL A 269 -34.76 0.71 9.82
N SER A 270 -35.41 0.72 10.98
CA SER A 270 -36.68 1.42 11.17
C SER A 270 -36.53 2.61 12.11
N GLY A 271 -37.25 3.70 11.84
CA GLY A 271 -37.23 4.92 12.62
C GLY A 271 -38.04 6.03 11.94
N GLU A 272 -38.05 7.22 12.55
CA GLU A 272 -38.75 8.38 12.00
C GLU A 272 -38.00 8.99 10.82
N ALA A 273 -38.16 8.40 9.62
CA ALA A 273 -37.52 8.86 8.38
C ALA A 273 -37.88 10.34 8.05
N GLN A 274 -39.09 10.79 8.39
CA GLN A 274 -39.56 12.16 8.15
C GLN A 274 -38.79 13.23 8.91
N SER A 275 -38.08 12.87 9.96
CA SER A 275 -37.20 13.81 10.69
C SER A 275 -35.84 14.08 10.00
N LEU A 276 -35.57 13.39 8.88
CA LEU A 276 -34.29 13.50 8.11
C LEU A 276 -34.45 14.36 6.83
N ILE A 277 -35.67 14.75 6.48
CA ILE A 277 -36.02 15.55 5.29
C ILE A 277 -36.30 17.02 5.73
#